data_f2dc7a3e6e8eded8c5281c45de5c72eb
#
_entry.id   f2dc7a3e6e8eded8c5281c45de5c72eb
#
_cell.length_a   1.000
_cell.length_b   1.000
_cell.length_c   1.000
_cell.angle_alpha   90.00
_cell.angle_beta   90.00
_cell.angle_gamma   90.00
#
_symmetry.space_group_name_H-M   'P 1'
#
loop_
_entity.id
_entity.type
_entity.pdbx_description
1 polymer ?
#
loop_
_entity_poly.entity_id
_entity_poly.type
_entity_poly.pdbx_seq_one_letter_code
_entity_poly.pdbx_strand_id
1 'polypeptide(L)'
;SIPHFYLRRSVEMENLLDFRQKINKKLLDKNIKVSINDIVIKACSEALQSNPNANAIWAGNKIIKFKSSDIAVAVSVEGGLFTPVIKDSDQKTISNISEEMKDLASRARAKKLMPTEFQGGSFAVSNLGMFGIESFDAIINPPHAAILAVGTGCLLYTSPSPRDAES
;
A
#
# COMPACT_ATOMS: atom_id res chain seq x y z
N SER A 1 -19.88 8.77 11.80
CA SER A 1 -19.37 8.70 10.41
C SER A 1 -18.10 9.53 10.29
N ILE A 2 -17.16 9.09 9.46
CA ILE A 2 -15.92 9.82 9.17
C ILE A 2 -16.13 10.60 7.89
N PRO A 3 -16.01 11.94 7.89
CA PRO A 3 -16.04 12.70 6.66
C PRO A 3 -14.77 12.41 5.84
N HIS A 4 -14.95 12.00 4.58
CA HIS A 4 -13.85 11.71 3.68
C HIS A 4 -13.63 12.87 2.72
N PHE A 5 -12.37 13.13 2.36
CA PHE A 5 -12.02 13.85 1.15
C PHE A 5 -11.04 13.01 0.33
N TYR A 6 -11.02 13.23 -0.98
CA TYR A 6 -10.31 12.37 -1.92
C TYR A 6 -9.30 13.18 -2.73
N LEU A 7 -8.08 12.67 -2.78
CA LEU A 7 -7.03 13.15 -3.67
C LEU A 7 -6.68 12.05 -4.66
N ARG A 8 -6.61 12.37 -5.94
CA ARG A 8 -6.24 11.44 -7.00
C ARG A 8 -5.00 11.91 -7.72
N ARG A 9 -4.11 10.99 -7.99
CA ARG A 9 -2.88 11.27 -8.74
C ARG A 9 -2.51 10.09 -9.60
N SER A 10 -2.15 10.37 -10.86
CA SER A 10 -1.49 9.40 -11.74
C SER A 10 0.01 9.46 -11.51
N VAL A 11 0.68 8.32 -11.51
CA VAL A 11 2.11 8.18 -11.29
C VAL A 11 2.70 7.36 -12.42
N GLU A 12 3.81 7.83 -12.99
CA GLU A 12 4.58 7.06 -13.96
C GLU A 12 5.24 5.86 -13.28
N MET A 13 5.02 4.68 -13.85
CA MET A 13 5.42 3.40 -13.24
C MET A 13 6.70 2.82 -13.81
N GLU A 14 7.25 3.38 -14.89
CA GLU A 14 8.40 2.81 -15.61
C GLU A 14 9.59 2.58 -14.69
N ASN A 15 10.03 3.59 -13.95
CA ASN A 15 11.15 3.49 -13.02
C ASN A 15 10.90 2.48 -11.89
N LEU A 16 9.67 2.40 -11.40
CA LEU A 16 9.30 1.44 -10.36
C LEU A 16 9.33 0.01 -10.90
N LEU A 17 8.84 -0.22 -12.10
CA LEU A 17 8.88 -1.54 -12.76
C LEU A 17 10.31 -1.99 -13.04
N ASP A 18 11.17 -1.09 -13.53
CA ASP A 18 12.60 -1.35 -13.72
C ASP A 18 13.31 -1.68 -12.40
N PHE A 19 13.05 -0.91 -11.37
CA PHE A 19 13.58 -1.16 -10.04
C PHE A 19 13.15 -2.52 -9.50
N ARG A 20 11.86 -2.85 -9.62
CA ARG A 20 11.32 -4.16 -9.22
C ARG A 20 11.99 -5.30 -9.97
N GLN A 21 12.20 -5.16 -11.28
CA GLN A 21 12.87 -6.18 -12.09
C GLN A 21 14.32 -6.40 -11.64
N LYS A 22 15.07 -5.33 -11.37
CA LYS A 22 16.44 -5.39 -10.89
C LYS A 22 16.53 -6.05 -9.51
N ILE A 23 15.65 -5.69 -8.58
CA ILE A 23 15.62 -6.26 -7.24
C ILE A 23 15.28 -7.75 -7.27
N ASN A 24 14.30 -8.13 -8.08
CA ASN A 24 13.89 -9.53 -8.22
C ASN A 24 14.99 -10.40 -8.84
N LYS A 25 15.79 -9.86 -9.75
CA LYS A 25 16.97 -10.53 -10.27
C LYS A 25 17.99 -10.85 -9.16
N LYS A 26 18.23 -9.90 -8.26
CA LYS A 26 19.16 -10.08 -7.13
C LYS A 26 18.64 -11.03 -6.05
N LEU A 27 17.35 -11.23 -5.97
CA LEU A 27 16.69 -12.06 -4.95
C LEU A 27 16.35 -13.47 -5.43
N LEU A 28 16.71 -13.84 -6.67
CA LEU A 28 16.42 -15.16 -7.24
C LEU A 28 16.94 -16.30 -6.35
N ASP A 29 18.17 -16.19 -5.87
CA ASP A 29 18.81 -17.21 -5.03
C ASP A 29 18.14 -17.37 -3.66
N LYS A 30 17.42 -16.35 -3.21
CA LYS A 30 16.70 -16.34 -1.93
C LYS A 30 15.24 -16.77 -2.05
N ASN A 31 14.78 -17.07 -3.27
CA ASN A 31 13.38 -17.41 -3.56
C ASN A 31 12.36 -16.35 -3.06
N ILE A 32 12.78 -15.09 -3.06
CA ILE A 32 11.94 -13.94 -2.71
C ILE A 32 11.54 -13.23 -4.00
N LYS A 33 10.24 -12.95 -4.14
CA LYS A 33 9.70 -12.21 -5.28
C LYS A 33 8.93 -11.00 -4.78
N VAL A 34 9.53 -9.83 -4.92
CA VAL A 34 8.95 -8.55 -4.55
C VAL A 34 7.83 -8.17 -5.52
N SER A 35 6.67 -7.84 -4.99
CA SER A 35 5.52 -7.33 -5.73
C SER A 35 5.53 -5.79 -5.82
N ILE A 36 4.74 -5.24 -6.73
CA ILE A 36 4.49 -3.78 -6.76
C ILE A 36 3.91 -3.31 -5.43
N ASN A 37 3.01 -4.11 -4.86
CA ASN A 37 2.37 -3.77 -3.59
C ASN A 37 3.37 -3.66 -2.43
N ASP A 38 4.39 -4.51 -2.38
CA ASP A 38 5.45 -4.44 -1.36
C ASP A 38 6.24 -3.13 -1.45
N ILE A 39 6.51 -2.66 -2.67
CA ILE A 39 7.17 -1.37 -2.92
C ILE A 39 6.25 -0.21 -2.50
N VAL A 40 4.96 -0.29 -2.79
CA VAL A 40 3.96 0.71 -2.36
C VAL A 40 3.89 0.78 -0.84
N ILE A 41 3.87 -0.36 -0.15
CA ILE A 41 3.88 -0.41 1.32
C ILE A 41 5.12 0.30 1.87
N LYS A 42 6.31 0.01 1.32
CA LYS A 42 7.54 0.69 1.74
C LYS A 42 7.50 2.19 1.45
N ALA A 43 7.01 2.59 0.29
CA ALA A 43 6.86 4.01 -0.06
C ALA A 43 5.92 4.75 0.90
N CYS A 44 4.78 4.15 1.25
CA CYS A 44 3.86 4.70 2.26
C CYS A 44 4.53 4.84 3.63
N SER A 45 5.30 3.84 4.02
CA SER A 45 6.05 3.83 5.26
C SER A 45 7.02 5.01 5.35
N GLU A 46 7.83 5.22 4.31
CA GLU A 46 8.78 6.33 4.24
C GLU A 46 8.07 7.70 4.15
N ALA A 47 6.94 7.76 3.45
CA ALA A 47 6.12 8.97 3.39
C ALA A 47 5.60 9.39 4.77
N LEU A 48 5.19 8.44 5.61
CA LEU A 48 4.76 8.72 6.99
C LEU A 48 5.93 9.18 7.86
N GLN A 49 7.14 8.63 7.68
CA GLN A 49 8.33 9.10 8.38
C GLN A 49 8.71 10.53 7.98
N SER A 50 8.56 10.86 6.71
CA SER A 50 8.79 12.21 6.17
C SER A 50 7.71 13.21 6.58
N ASN A 51 6.51 12.72 6.93
CA ASN A 51 5.36 13.54 7.31
C ASN A 51 4.76 13.05 8.64
N PRO A 52 5.43 13.25 9.79
CA PRO A 52 5.01 12.69 11.07
C PRO A 52 3.60 13.12 11.52
N ASN A 53 3.12 14.25 11.06
CA ASN A 53 1.78 14.72 11.37
C ASN A 53 0.68 13.88 10.70
N ALA A 54 0.99 13.20 9.59
CA ALA A 54 0.08 12.27 8.92
C ALA A 54 0.05 10.88 9.60
N ASN A 55 1.09 10.54 10.38
CA ASN A 55 1.17 9.27 11.10
C ASN A 55 0.48 9.38 12.47
N ALA A 56 -0.81 9.63 12.45
CA ALA A 56 -1.60 9.90 13.64
C ALA A 56 -3.03 9.37 13.50
N ILE A 57 -3.69 9.17 14.63
CA ILE A 57 -5.11 8.80 14.72
C ILE A 57 -5.85 9.72 15.67
N TRP A 58 -7.15 9.83 15.48
CA TRP A 58 -8.05 10.48 16.42
C TRP A 58 -8.56 9.47 17.44
N ALA A 59 -8.29 9.72 18.72
CA ALA A 59 -8.67 8.86 19.83
C ALA A 59 -9.72 9.54 20.73
N GLY A 60 -10.82 9.98 20.11
CA GLY A 60 -11.96 10.60 20.77
C GLY A 60 -11.77 12.05 21.17
N ASN A 61 -10.84 12.33 22.06
CA ASN A 61 -10.56 13.69 22.56
C ASN A 61 -9.09 14.13 22.38
N LYS A 62 -8.27 13.30 21.75
CA LYS A 62 -6.85 13.56 21.53
C LYS A 62 -6.36 12.95 20.23
N ILE A 63 -5.28 13.51 19.69
CA ILE A 63 -4.53 12.97 18.57
C ILE A 63 -3.38 12.13 19.13
N ILE A 64 -3.28 10.89 18.70
CA ILE A 64 -2.15 10.00 19.00
C ILE A 64 -1.28 9.95 17.76
N LYS A 65 -0.01 10.36 17.90
CA LYS A 65 1.02 10.26 16.85
C LYS A 65 1.88 9.05 17.09
N PHE A 66 2.19 8.33 16.04
CA PHE A 66 3.07 7.16 16.06
C PHE A 66 4.48 7.54 15.60
N LYS A 67 5.49 6.90 16.19
CA LYS A 67 6.88 7.04 15.76
C LYS A 67 7.18 6.11 14.59
N SER A 68 6.78 4.84 14.72
CA SER A 68 6.94 3.83 13.67
C SER A 68 5.85 3.94 12.61
N SER A 69 6.15 3.49 11.41
CA SER A 69 5.16 3.34 10.34
C SER A 69 4.60 1.93 10.33
N ASP A 70 3.38 1.77 10.82
CA ASP A 70 2.63 0.52 10.77
C ASP A 70 1.60 0.63 9.64
N ILE A 71 1.72 -0.20 8.62
CA ILE A 71 0.89 -0.15 7.42
C ILE A 71 -0.06 -1.34 7.40
N ALA A 72 -1.36 -1.08 7.48
CA ALA A 72 -2.38 -2.09 7.27
C ALA A 72 -2.58 -2.34 5.76
N VAL A 73 -2.75 -3.59 5.38
CA VAL A 73 -2.91 -3.97 3.98
C VAL A 73 -4.21 -4.77 3.82
N ALA A 74 -5.10 -4.29 2.95
CA ALA A 74 -6.35 -4.99 2.67
C ALA A 74 -6.09 -6.28 1.90
N VAL A 75 -6.51 -7.41 2.46
CA VAL A 75 -6.41 -8.75 1.86
C VAL A 75 -7.80 -9.34 1.73
N SER A 76 -8.22 -9.61 0.49
CA SER A 76 -9.47 -10.29 0.21
C SER A 76 -9.39 -11.76 0.63
N VAL A 77 -10.42 -12.22 1.32
CA VAL A 77 -10.58 -13.61 1.76
C VAL A 77 -11.98 -14.08 1.42
N GLU A 78 -12.21 -15.40 1.49
CA GLU A 78 -13.55 -15.94 1.30
C GLU A 78 -14.51 -15.43 2.37
N GLY A 79 -15.55 -14.73 1.91
CA GLY A 79 -16.59 -14.15 2.75
C GLY A 79 -16.22 -12.83 3.44
N GLY A 80 -15.11 -12.17 3.06
CA GLY A 80 -14.77 -10.89 3.67
C GLY A 80 -13.41 -10.32 3.34
N LEU A 81 -12.93 -9.49 4.25
CA LEU A 81 -11.69 -8.76 4.15
C LEU A 81 -10.94 -8.82 5.48
N PHE A 82 -9.65 -9.12 5.43
CA PHE A 82 -8.73 -8.89 6.55
C PHE A 82 -7.76 -7.76 6.22
N THR A 83 -7.31 -7.07 7.26
CA THR A 83 -6.34 -5.97 7.15
C THR A 83 -5.12 -6.23 8.03
N PRO A 84 -4.29 -7.25 7.71
CA PRO A 84 -3.05 -7.46 8.45
C PRO A 84 -2.17 -6.22 8.42
N VAL A 85 -1.38 -6.03 9.47
CA VAL A 85 -0.55 -4.85 9.66
C VAL A 85 0.93 -5.24 9.58
N ILE A 86 1.65 -4.62 8.66
CA ILE A 86 3.11 -4.66 8.63
C ILE A 86 3.60 -3.64 9.66
N LYS A 87 4.08 -4.11 10.80
CA LYS A 87 4.58 -3.26 11.88
C LYS A 87 6.01 -2.83 11.64
N ASP A 88 6.35 -1.64 12.11
CA ASP A 88 7.70 -1.07 11.98
C ASP A 88 8.25 -1.15 10.55
N SER A 89 7.40 -0.91 9.56
CA SER A 89 7.74 -1.06 8.15
C SER A 89 8.86 -0.12 7.70
N ASP A 90 9.05 1.01 8.38
CA ASP A 90 10.17 1.94 8.19
C ASP A 90 11.53 1.30 8.49
N GLN A 91 11.60 0.36 9.44
CA GLN A 91 12.81 -0.37 9.81
C GLN A 91 13.06 -1.62 8.95
N LYS A 92 12.11 -2.00 8.09
CA LYS A 92 12.18 -3.21 7.28
C LYS A 92 12.66 -2.93 5.86
N THR A 93 13.44 -3.86 5.31
CA THR A 93 13.78 -3.86 3.89
C THR A 93 12.56 -4.27 3.05
N ILE A 94 12.57 -3.95 1.77
CA ILE A 94 11.49 -4.36 0.84
C ILE A 94 11.37 -5.89 0.79
N SER A 95 12.48 -6.62 0.84
CA SER A 95 12.47 -8.09 0.88
C SER A 95 11.81 -8.63 2.15
N ASN A 96 12.11 -8.06 3.32
CA ASN A 96 11.47 -8.46 4.57
C ASN A 96 9.97 -8.17 4.55
N ILE A 97 9.56 -7.02 4.02
CA ILE A 97 8.14 -6.67 3.83
C ILE A 97 7.47 -7.70 2.90
N SER A 98 8.13 -8.09 1.81
CA SER A 98 7.60 -9.08 0.85
C SER A 98 7.36 -10.44 1.51
N GLU A 99 8.32 -10.94 2.29
CA GLU A 99 8.19 -12.21 2.99
C GLU A 99 7.08 -12.15 4.05
N GLU A 100 7.07 -11.12 4.87
CA GLU A 100 6.06 -10.92 5.91
C GLU A 100 4.65 -10.77 5.30
N MET A 101 4.52 -10.00 4.22
CA MET A 101 3.23 -9.83 3.54
C MET A 101 2.71 -11.14 2.96
N LYS A 102 3.59 -11.97 2.40
CA LYS A 102 3.25 -13.29 1.88
C LYS A 102 2.73 -14.21 2.98
N ASP A 103 3.39 -14.22 4.13
CA ASP A 103 2.97 -15.01 5.29
C ASP A 103 1.63 -14.53 5.84
N LEU A 104 1.50 -13.23 6.10
CA LEU A 104 0.27 -12.62 6.61
C LEU A 104 -0.92 -12.85 5.67
N ALA A 105 -0.73 -12.69 4.36
CA ALA A 105 -1.78 -12.93 3.37
C ALA A 105 -2.21 -14.40 3.32
N SER A 106 -1.26 -15.33 3.44
CA SER A 106 -1.54 -16.78 3.49
C SER A 106 -2.36 -17.13 4.73
N ARG A 107 -1.94 -16.63 5.90
CA ARG A 107 -2.65 -16.88 7.17
C ARG A 107 -3.99 -16.15 7.24
N ALA A 108 -4.12 -14.98 6.61
CA ALA A 108 -5.41 -14.28 6.47
C ALA A 108 -6.42 -15.14 5.72
N ARG A 109 -6.03 -15.70 4.56
CA ARG A 109 -6.89 -16.59 3.76
C ARG A 109 -7.26 -17.88 4.50
N ALA A 110 -6.34 -18.39 5.30
CA ALA A 110 -6.58 -19.55 6.17
C ALA A 110 -7.35 -19.21 7.45
N LYS A 111 -7.72 -17.94 7.67
CA LYS A 111 -8.39 -17.42 8.89
C LYS A 111 -7.61 -17.72 10.18
N LYS A 112 -6.28 -17.67 10.08
CA LYS A 112 -5.32 -17.98 11.17
C LYS A 112 -4.57 -16.76 11.71
N LEU A 113 -5.00 -15.54 11.40
CA LEU A 113 -4.40 -14.34 11.96
C LEU A 113 -4.82 -14.16 13.42
N MET A 114 -3.87 -13.78 14.24
CA MET A 114 -4.15 -13.34 15.61
C MET A 114 -4.71 -11.91 15.62
N PRO A 115 -5.56 -11.52 16.57
CA PRO A 115 -6.10 -10.18 16.68
C PRO A 115 -5.04 -9.07 16.68
N THR A 116 -3.89 -9.31 17.30
CA THR A 116 -2.75 -8.37 17.33
C THR A 116 -2.09 -8.12 15.98
N GLU A 117 -2.33 -8.99 14.98
CA GLU A 117 -1.74 -8.90 13.64
C GLU A 117 -2.56 -8.05 12.67
N PHE A 118 -3.81 -7.75 13.00
CA PHE A 118 -4.67 -6.87 12.19
C PHE A 118 -5.17 -5.64 12.95
N GLN A 119 -4.49 -5.26 14.02
CA GLN A 119 -4.76 -4.06 14.81
C GLN A 119 -3.53 -3.16 14.85
N GLY A 120 -3.76 -1.86 14.84
CA GLY A 120 -2.74 -0.84 14.95
C GLY A 120 -2.55 -0.03 13.67
N GLY A 121 -1.59 0.90 13.76
CA GLY A 121 -1.26 1.81 12.67
C GLY A 121 -2.24 2.97 12.50
N SER A 122 -1.88 3.86 11.58
CA SER A 122 -2.64 5.06 11.22
C SER A 122 -3.09 5.06 9.77
N PHE A 123 -2.58 4.11 8.96
CA PHE A 123 -2.65 4.14 7.51
C PHE A 123 -2.90 2.74 6.96
N ALA A 124 -3.70 2.66 5.90
CA ALA A 124 -3.97 1.42 5.19
C ALA A 124 -3.69 1.55 3.69
N VAL A 125 -3.40 0.43 3.06
CA VAL A 125 -3.27 0.29 1.61
C VAL A 125 -4.29 -0.72 1.11
N SER A 126 -5.06 -0.34 0.10
CA SER A 126 -5.95 -1.23 -0.63
C SER A 126 -5.58 -1.22 -2.11
N ASN A 127 -5.24 -2.37 -2.66
CA ASN A 127 -4.83 -2.50 -4.05
C ASN A 127 -5.80 -3.42 -4.79
N LEU A 128 -6.50 -2.88 -5.79
CA LEU A 128 -7.40 -3.60 -6.68
C LEU A 128 -6.90 -3.64 -8.13
N GLY A 129 -5.67 -3.22 -8.37
CA GLY A 129 -5.06 -3.22 -9.70
C GLY A 129 -5.00 -4.60 -10.35
N MET A 130 -4.82 -5.65 -9.55
CA MET A 130 -4.82 -7.04 -10.03
C MET A 130 -6.18 -7.50 -10.59
N PHE A 131 -7.25 -6.81 -10.24
CA PHE A 131 -8.61 -7.07 -10.75
C PHE A 131 -8.99 -6.18 -11.94
N GLY A 132 -8.05 -5.41 -12.47
CA GLY A 132 -8.29 -4.49 -13.58
C GLY A 132 -9.08 -3.24 -13.21
N ILE A 133 -9.20 -2.92 -11.93
CA ILE A 133 -9.89 -1.71 -11.46
C ILE A 133 -8.95 -0.51 -11.65
N GLU A 134 -9.36 0.45 -12.46
CA GLU A 134 -8.56 1.63 -12.78
C GLU A 134 -8.52 2.63 -11.61
N SER A 135 -9.67 2.87 -11.00
CA SER A 135 -9.77 3.75 -9.84
C SER A 135 -10.97 3.35 -8.97
N PHE A 136 -10.87 3.58 -7.67
CA PHE A 136 -11.93 3.34 -6.71
C PHE A 136 -11.75 4.22 -5.48
N ASP A 137 -12.82 4.45 -4.77
CA ASP A 137 -12.82 5.21 -3.52
C ASP A 137 -12.85 4.24 -2.35
N ALA A 138 -11.71 4.11 -1.65
CA ALA A 138 -11.62 3.28 -0.47
C ALA A 138 -12.23 3.98 0.74
N ILE A 139 -12.83 3.20 1.63
CA ILE A 139 -13.40 3.68 2.89
C ILE A 139 -12.37 3.51 3.99
N ILE A 140 -12.12 4.60 4.74
CA ILE A 140 -11.24 4.56 5.90
C ILE A 140 -11.83 3.63 6.96
N ASN A 141 -11.04 2.68 7.41
CA ASN A 141 -11.40 1.78 8.50
C ASN A 141 -10.88 2.35 9.83
N PRO A 142 -11.77 2.86 10.72
CA PRO A 142 -11.32 3.39 12.01
C PRO A 142 -10.50 2.36 12.80
N PRO A 143 -9.46 2.77 13.54
CA PRO A 143 -9.06 4.14 13.86
C PRO A 143 -8.12 4.81 12.86
N HIS A 144 -7.85 4.21 11.71
CA HIS A 144 -6.94 4.79 10.71
C HIS A 144 -7.40 6.19 10.28
N ALA A 145 -6.44 7.03 9.94
CA ALA A 145 -6.70 8.40 9.49
C ALA A 145 -6.74 8.54 7.97
N ALA A 146 -6.10 7.61 7.26
CA ALA A 146 -6.03 7.62 5.80
C ALA A 146 -5.93 6.22 5.21
N ILE A 147 -6.28 6.10 3.94
CA ILE A 147 -6.13 4.89 3.14
C ILE A 147 -5.70 5.26 1.72
N LEU A 148 -4.73 4.52 1.20
CA LEU A 148 -4.31 4.60 -0.20
C LEU A 148 -5.03 3.54 -1.03
N ALA A 149 -5.81 3.98 -2.00
CA ALA A 149 -6.40 3.13 -3.02
C ALA A 149 -5.47 3.06 -4.24
N VAL A 150 -5.06 1.86 -4.62
CA VAL A 150 -4.18 1.63 -5.77
C VAL A 150 -4.96 0.93 -6.88
N GLY A 151 -5.09 1.60 -8.01
CA GLY A 151 -5.69 1.05 -9.22
C GLY A 151 -4.67 0.34 -10.12
N THR A 152 -5.15 -0.12 -11.26
CA THR A 152 -4.32 -0.79 -12.26
C THR A 152 -3.42 0.20 -12.99
N GLY A 153 -2.22 -0.25 -13.35
CA GLY A 153 -1.38 0.45 -14.32
C GLY A 153 -1.92 0.25 -15.74
N CYS A 154 -2.05 1.32 -16.49
CA CYS A 154 -2.41 1.29 -17.91
C CYS A 154 -1.37 2.02 -18.76
N LEU A 155 -1.29 1.66 -20.04
CA LEU A 155 -0.53 2.43 -21.02
C LEU A 155 -1.32 3.70 -21.36
N LEU A 156 -0.77 4.85 -21.02
CA LEU A 156 -1.32 6.12 -21.47
C LEU A 156 -0.84 6.37 -22.91
N TYR A 157 -1.75 6.22 -23.88
CA TYR A 157 -1.55 6.74 -25.21
C TYR A 157 -1.78 8.26 -25.18
N THR A 158 -0.73 9.04 -25.20
CA THR A 158 -0.84 10.46 -25.53
C THR A 158 -0.98 10.54 -27.05
N SER A 159 -2.16 10.90 -27.55
CA SER A 159 -2.29 11.37 -28.94
C SER A 159 -1.36 12.57 -29.11
N PRO A 160 -0.55 12.64 -30.20
CA PRO A 160 0.21 13.84 -30.48
C PRO A 160 -0.73 15.03 -30.52
N SER A 161 -0.39 16.09 -29.78
CA SER A 161 -1.16 17.33 -29.80
C SER A 161 -1.18 17.87 -31.24
N PRO A 162 -2.28 18.47 -31.72
CA PRO A 162 -2.32 19.14 -33.03
C PRO A 162 -1.21 20.16 -33.23
N ARG A 163 -0.57 20.65 -32.14
CA ARG A 163 0.59 21.57 -32.21
C ARG A 163 1.90 20.87 -32.61
N ASP A 164 1.98 19.54 -32.48
CA ASP A 164 3.20 18.78 -32.82
C ASP A 164 3.19 18.35 -34.29
N ALA A 165 2.12 18.60 -35.02
CA ALA A 165 1.96 18.28 -36.43
C ALA A 165 2.37 19.42 -37.38
N GLU A 166 2.78 20.58 -36.87
CA GLU A 166 3.16 21.78 -37.65
C GLU A 166 4.67 22.08 -37.61
N SER A 167 5.53 21.09 -37.37
CA SER A 167 6.98 21.27 -37.45
C SER A 167 7.63 20.36 -38.49
#